data_079a282892cf9844b3a448c01ea18aea
#
_entry.id   079a282892cf9844b3a448c01ea18aea
#
_cell.length_a   1.000
_cell.length_b   1.000
_cell.length_c   1.000
_cell.angle_alpha   90.00
_cell.angle_beta   90.00
_cell.angle_gamma   90.00
#
_symmetry.space_group_name_H-M   'P 1'
#
loop_
_entity.id
_entity.type
_entity.pdbx_description
1 polymer ?
#
loop_
_entity_poly.entity_id
_entity_poly.type
_entity_poly.pdbx_seq_one_letter_code
_entity_poly.pdbx_strand_id
1 'polypeptide(L)'
;MNETVDGEYQAYKARGGKYTRDEFFGKYEQTKKMVASMSDEDISRLNRGGHDPHKVYAAYHQAVNQDNGKPTVILAKTVKGYGMGEAGEGQNITHQQKKMAEDALKEFRDRFEIPIADDKIADAPFYKPEEDSEEMQYLHARRKELGGYLPQRRTEGDKLQIPELSAFDKLLQGSGDREMATTMVFTRILQILTRDKNIKDRIVPIIPDEARTFGMEGMFRSLGIYSPVGQLFVPEDSDQLAFYKEAKDGQILEEGITEAGAISSFIAAATSYSNHGTTMIPFYAFYSMFGFQRVGDFCWAAGDMRARGFMLGGTAGRTTINGEGLQHQDGHSHVMFDCVPNCKAYDPTFSYEMAVIIHRGLVEMYQEQRDVYYYITICLLYTSPSPRDKRQSRMPSSA
;
A
#
# COMPACT_ATOMS: atom_id res chain seq x y z
N MET A 1 -29.42 21.40 -1.58
CA MET A 1 -28.09 20.79 -1.86
C MET A 1 -28.18 19.70 -2.92
N ASN A 2 -29.12 18.78 -2.84
CA ASN A 2 -29.23 17.67 -3.81
C ASN A 2 -29.57 18.10 -5.24
N GLU A 3 -30.17 19.29 -5.40
CA GLU A 3 -30.57 19.86 -6.69
C GLU A 3 -29.59 20.89 -7.23
N THR A 4 -28.56 21.23 -6.44
CA THR A 4 -27.59 22.25 -6.80
C THR A 4 -26.52 21.65 -7.70
N VAL A 5 -26.33 22.20 -8.88
CA VAL A 5 -25.27 21.79 -9.82
C VAL A 5 -23.92 22.43 -9.49
N ASP A 6 -22.86 21.87 -10.03
CA ASP A 6 -21.47 22.23 -9.66
C ASP A 6 -21.16 23.72 -9.76
N GLY A 7 -21.55 24.38 -10.84
CA GLY A 7 -21.29 25.81 -11.05
C GLY A 7 -22.06 26.71 -10.07
N GLU A 8 -23.31 26.37 -9.75
CA GLU A 8 -24.08 27.08 -8.72
C GLU A 8 -23.43 26.90 -7.34
N TYR A 9 -23.00 25.67 -7.04
CA TYR A 9 -22.38 25.36 -5.76
C TYR A 9 -21.06 26.09 -5.57
N GLN A 10 -20.28 26.24 -6.62
CA GLN A 10 -19.08 27.07 -6.65
C GLN A 10 -19.40 28.53 -6.41
N ALA A 11 -20.43 29.07 -7.10
CA ALA A 11 -20.82 30.48 -7.02
C ALA A 11 -21.22 30.91 -5.59
N TYR A 12 -21.89 30.01 -4.82
CA TYR A 12 -22.25 30.33 -3.43
C TYR A 12 -21.04 30.64 -2.56
N LYS A 13 -19.91 29.99 -2.81
CA LYS A 13 -18.68 30.31 -2.06
C LYS A 13 -17.94 31.50 -2.65
N ALA A 14 -17.78 31.56 -3.97
CA ALA A 14 -16.97 32.55 -4.67
C ALA A 14 -17.57 33.97 -4.65
N ARG A 15 -18.92 34.10 -4.58
CA ARG A 15 -19.62 35.39 -4.67
C ARG A 15 -20.06 35.93 -3.30
N GLY A 16 -19.68 35.28 -2.22
CA GLY A 16 -19.87 35.76 -0.86
C GLY A 16 -21.28 35.62 -0.30
N GLY A 17 -21.47 36.17 0.91
CA GLY A 17 -22.65 35.92 1.73
C GLY A 17 -23.96 36.48 1.17
N LYS A 18 -23.95 37.69 0.57
CA LYS A 18 -25.15 38.26 -0.06
C LYS A 18 -25.68 37.34 -1.16
N TYR A 19 -24.83 36.91 -2.07
CA TYR A 19 -25.21 36.01 -3.15
C TYR A 19 -25.74 34.69 -2.61
N THR A 20 -25.09 34.14 -1.60
CA THR A 20 -25.52 32.87 -0.94
C THR A 20 -26.87 33.05 -0.25
N ARG A 21 -27.11 34.20 0.38
CA ARG A 21 -28.42 34.52 0.97
C ARG A 21 -29.51 34.48 -0.08
N ASP A 22 -29.31 35.21 -1.17
CA ASP A 22 -30.34 35.42 -2.19
C ASP A 22 -30.57 34.14 -3.01
N GLU A 23 -29.51 33.53 -3.50
CA GLU A 23 -29.58 32.47 -4.50
C GLU A 23 -29.62 31.04 -3.90
N PHE A 24 -29.16 30.85 -2.68
CA PHE A 24 -29.24 29.54 -2.00
C PHE A 24 -30.33 29.51 -0.94
N PHE A 25 -30.21 30.36 0.08
CA PHE A 25 -31.17 30.38 1.17
C PHE A 25 -32.52 30.97 0.75
N GLY A 26 -32.51 31.88 -0.22
CA GLY A 26 -33.71 32.51 -0.76
C GLY A 26 -34.59 31.60 -1.61
N LYS A 27 -34.10 30.44 -2.05
CA LYS A 27 -34.87 29.49 -2.89
C LYS A 27 -36.15 28.98 -2.20
N TYR A 28 -36.11 28.82 -0.89
CA TYR A 28 -37.22 28.25 -0.11
C TYR A 28 -37.50 29.09 1.16
N GLU A 29 -38.74 29.29 1.50
CA GLU A 29 -39.14 30.07 2.68
C GLU A 29 -38.54 29.54 4.00
N GLN A 30 -38.40 28.19 4.11
CA GLN A 30 -37.76 27.59 5.29
C GLN A 30 -36.28 27.97 5.43
N THR A 31 -35.52 27.89 4.35
CA THR A 31 -34.11 28.23 4.35
C THR A 31 -33.89 29.75 4.50
N LYS A 32 -34.74 30.57 3.91
CA LYS A 32 -34.75 32.02 4.10
C LYS A 32 -34.94 32.42 5.57
N LYS A 33 -35.86 31.76 6.25
CA LYS A 33 -36.10 31.96 7.70
C LYS A 33 -34.88 31.56 8.56
N MET A 34 -34.14 30.54 8.16
CA MET A 34 -32.95 30.09 8.91
C MET A 34 -31.87 31.16 8.99
N VAL A 35 -31.75 32.03 8.00
CA VAL A 35 -30.68 33.05 7.92
C VAL A 35 -31.23 34.48 8.10
N ALA A 36 -32.47 34.62 8.53
CA ALA A 36 -33.13 35.96 8.65
C ALA A 36 -32.40 36.89 9.63
N SER A 37 -31.80 36.34 10.68
CA SER A 37 -31.07 37.11 11.69
C SER A 37 -29.56 37.18 11.45
N MET A 38 -29.04 36.55 10.41
CA MET A 38 -27.61 36.54 10.10
C MET A 38 -27.27 37.71 9.18
N SER A 39 -26.10 38.30 9.35
CA SER A 39 -25.53 39.23 8.37
C SER A 39 -25.03 38.51 7.13
N ASP A 40 -24.74 39.23 6.06
CA ASP A 40 -24.12 38.65 4.85
C ASP A 40 -22.70 38.12 5.18
N GLU A 41 -22.03 38.80 6.09
CA GLU A 41 -20.72 38.36 6.58
C GLU A 41 -20.81 37.07 7.36
N ASP A 42 -21.81 36.88 8.23
CA ASP A 42 -22.04 35.63 8.95
C ASP A 42 -22.31 34.51 7.98
N ILE A 43 -23.10 34.71 6.94
CA ILE A 43 -23.37 33.72 5.90
C ILE A 43 -22.08 33.38 5.12
N SER A 44 -21.24 34.36 4.82
CA SER A 44 -19.94 34.14 4.17
C SER A 44 -18.99 33.28 5.02
N ARG A 45 -19.07 33.45 6.34
CA ARG A 45 -18.28 32.67 7.33
C ARG A 45 -18.83 31.26 7.60
N LEU A 46 -19.99 30.89 7.08
CA LEU A 46 -20.50 29.52 7.22
C LEU A 46 -19.53 28.53 6.59
N ASN A 47 -18.77 27.88 7.43
CA ASN A 47 -17.78 26.89 7.01
C ASN A 47 -18.40 25.53 6.81
N ARG A 48 -17.84 24.78 5.85
CA ARG A 48 -18.10 23.34 5.78
C ARG A 48 -17.39 22.66 6.94
N GLY A 49 -17.95 21.56 7.44
CA GLY A 49 -17.44 20.88 8.63
C GLY A 49 -15.95 20.55 8.56
N GLY A 50 -15.42 20.27 7.38
CA GLY A 50 -14.01 19.95 7.17
C GLY A 50 -13.03 21.12 7.38
N HIS A 51 -13.54 22.37 7.50
CA HIS A 51 -12.76 23.56 7.83
C HIS A 51 -13.06 24.13 9.22
N ASP A 52 -13.94 23.47 9.96
CA ASP A 52 -14.25 23.83 11.34
C ASP A 52 -13.31 23.05 12.29
N PRO A 53 -12.33 23.72 12.94
CA PRO A 53 -11.35 23.00 13.76
C PRO A 53 -11.98 22.24 14.93
N HIS A 54 -13.06 22.76 15.52
CA HIS A 54 -13.75 22.08 16.61
C HIS A 54 -14.45 20.80 16.15
N LYS A 55 -15.11 20.83 14.99
CA LYS A 55 -15.77 19.65 14.41
C LYS A 55 -14.76 18.60 13.94
N VAL A 56 -13.66 19.03 13.32
CA VAL A 56 -12.56 18.16 12.90
C VAL A 56 -11.96 17.50 14.15
N TYR A 57 -11.61 18.28 15.15
CA TYR A 57 -11.07 17.74 16.40
C TYR A 57 -12.04 16.75 17.07
N ALA A 58 -13.33 17.11 17.20
CA ALA A 58 -14.34 16.26 17.81
C ALA A 58 -14.50 14.93 17.05
N ALA A 59 -14.48 14.95 15.72
CA ALA A 59 -14.58 13.75 14.91
C ALA A 59 -13.38 12.81 15.11
N TYR A 60 -12.16 13.35 15.09
CA TYR A 60 -10.96 12.56 15.37
C TYR A 60 -10.89 12.08 16.80
N HIS A 61 -11.24 12.93 17.78
CA HIS A 61 -11.30 12.53 19.18
C HIS A 61 -12.26 11.36 19.40
N GLN A 62 -13.44 11.41 18.80
CA GLN A 62 -14.40 10.31 18.87
C GLN A 62 -13.85 9.04 18.21
N ALA A 63 -13.27 9.17 17.02
CA ALA A 63 -12.72 8.02 16.27
C ALA A 63 -11.62 7.28 17.04
N VAL A 64 -10.77 8.03 17.77
CA VAL A 64 -9.63 7.46 18.52
C VAL A 64 -10.06 6.89 19.89
N ASN A 65 -11.05 7.51 20.54
CA ASN A 65 -11.40 7.15 21.93
C ASN A 65 -12.64 6.25 22.03
N GLN A 66 -13.42 6.09 20.95
CA GLN A 66 -14.59 5.21 20.94
C GLN A 66 -14.23 3.89 20.29
N ASP A 67 -13.84 2.91 21.12
CA ASP A 67 -13.63 1.54 20.65
C ASP A 67 -14.99 0.84 20.45
N ASN A 68 -15.39 0.71 19.21
CA ASN A 68 -16.58 -0.04 18.81
C ASN A 68 -16.23 -1.31 18.00
N GLY A 69 -14.93 -1.67 17.95
CA GLY A 69 -14.42 -2.80 17.19
C GLY A 69 -14.55 -2.66 15.66
N LYS A 70 -14.79 -1.45 15.15
CA LYS A 70 -14.98 -1.18 13.72
C LYS A 70 -14.07 -0.06 13.24
N PRO A 71 -13.58 -0.11 12.00
CA PRO A 71 -12.83 1.01 11.41
C PRO A 71 -13.73 2.24 11.28
N THR A 72 -13.13 3.42 11.49
CA THR A 72 -13.82 4.71 11.35
C THR A 72 -13.32 5.44 10.12
N VAL A 73 -14.25 5.89 9.27
CA VAL A 73 -13.97 6.77 8.12
C VAL A 73 -14.56 8.14 8.38
N ILE A 74 -13.74 9.18 8.29
CA ILE A 74 -14.15 10.57 8.46
C ILE A 74 -14.21 11.24 7.08
N LEU A 75 -15.42 11.61 6.63
CA LEU A 75 -15.64 12.33 5.38
C LEU A 75 -15.60 13.85 5.64
N ALA A 76 -14.46 14.48 5.38
CA ALA A 76 -14.28 15.91 5.59
C ALA A 76 -14.70 16.72 4.35
N LYS A 77 -15.78 17.47 4.43
CA LYS A 77 -16.22 18.36 3.37
C LYS A 77 -15.40 19.65 3.41
N THR A 78 -14.56 19.88 2.40
CA THR A 78 -13.65 21.01 2.30
C THR A 78 -13.92 21.87 1.06
N VAL A 79 -13.24 23.01 0.95
CA VAL A 79 -13.26 23.92 -0.21
C VAL A 79 -11.85 24.03 -0.75
N LYS A 80 -11.69 23.89 -2.05
CA LYS A 80 -10.41 24.11 -2.71
C LYS A 80 -9.96 25.55 -2.55
N GLY A 81 -8.69 25.75 -2.18
CA GLY A 81 -8.15 27.08 -1.95
C GLY A 81 -8.69 27.77 -0.69
N TYR A 82 -9.15 27.00 0.31
CA TYR A 82 -9.62 27.56 1.58
C TYR A 82 -8.59 28.54 2.17
N GLY A 83 -9.06 29.75 2.51
CA GLY A 83 -8.23 30.81 3.02
C GLY A 83 -7.72 31.80 1.96
N MET A 84 -7.74 31.44 0.68
CA MET A 84 -7.22 32.30 -0.39
C MET A 84 -8.14 33.47 -0.75
N GLY A 85 -9.34 33.56 -0.17
CA GLY A 85 -10.27 34.66 -0.43
C GLY A 85 -10.55 34.86 -1.94
N GLU A 86 -10.54 36.09 -2.39
CA GLU A 86 -10.77 36.44 -3.81
C GLU A 86 -9.67 35.89 -4.74
N ALA A 87 -8.48 35.58 -4.22
CA ALA A 87 -7.37 35.06 -5.00
C ALA A 87 -7.60 33.64 -5.54
N GLY A 88 -8.61 32.91 -5.03
CA GLY A 88 -8.84 31.56 -5.53
C GLY A 88 -9.76 30.67 -4.72
N GLU A 89 -10.31 31.11 -3.59
CA GLU A 89 -11.15 30.27 -2.74
C GLU A 89 -12.43 29.81 -3.47
N GLY A 90 -12.58 28.48 -3.60
CA GLY A 90 -13.70 27.89 -4.32
C GLY A 90 -13.60 28.00 -5.84
N GLN A 91 -12.45 28.37 -6.39
CA GLN A 91 -12.25 28.59 -7.81
C GLN A 91 -11.32 27.52 -8.43
N ASN A 92 -11.56 27.20 -9.71
CA ASN A 92 -10.76 26.23 -10.44
C ASN A 92 -9.33 26.72 -10.70
N ILE A 93 -9.13 28.02 -10.84
CA ILE A 93 -7.82 28.63 -11.07
C ILE A 93 -6.80 28.29 -9.96
N THR A 94 -7.27 28.02 -8.76
CA THR A 94 -6.43 27.63 -7.61
C THR A 94 -5.52 26.43 -7.94
N HIS A 95 -5.96 25.56 -8.85
CA HIS A 95 -5.14 24.40 -9.25
C HIS A 95 -3.83 24.80 -9.95
N GLN A 96 -3.83 25.92 -10.64
CA GLN A 96 -2.67 26.40 -11.40
C GLN A 96 -1.96 27.59 -10.75
N GLN A 97 -2.52 28.13 -9.67
CA GLN A 97 -1.97 29.31 -9.01
C GLN A 97 -0.67 28.96 -8.29
N LYS A 98 0.41 29.61 -8.70
CA LYS A 98 1.76 29.38 -8.15
C LYS A 98 2.17 30.45 -7.13
N LYS A 99 1.58 31.64 -7.18
CA LYS A 99 1.90 32.76 -6.30
C LYS A 99 0.62 33.52 -5.96
N MET A 100 0.54 34.02 -4.75
CA MET A 100 -0.46 34.98 -4.32
C MET A 100 0.13 36.40 -4.43
N ALA A 101 -0.69 37.36 -4.79
CA ALA A 101 -0.31 38.78 -4.72
C ALA A 101 -0.18 39.23 -3.26
N GLU A 102 0.57 40.29 -2.99
CA GLU A 102 0.84 40.74 -1.64
C GLU A 102 -0.44 41.09 -0.84
N ASP A 103 -1.43 41.68 -1.48
CA ASP A 103 -2.71 41.99 -0.84
C ASP A 103 -3.47 40.70 -0.43
N ALA A 104 -3.43 39.68 -1.27
CA ALA A 104 -4.02 38.37 -0.94
C ALA A 104 -3.25 37.63 0.19
N LEU A 105 -1.93 37.85 0.29
CA LEU A 105 -1.14 37.35 1.43
C LEU A 105 -1.51 38.07 2.72
N LYS A 106 -1.77 39.40 2.66
CA LYS A 106 -2.24 40.16 3.83
C LYS A 106 -3.62 39.70 4.27
N GLU A 107 -4.55 39.52 3.33
CA GLU A 107 -5.89 38.99 3.62
C GLU A 107 -5.81 37.62 4.27
N PHE A 108 -4.96 36.71 3.75
CA PHE A 108 -4.73 35.40 4.33
C PHE A 108 -4.18 35.49 5.75
N ARG A 109 -3.12 36.30 5.94
CA ARG A 109 -2.52 36.53 7.26
C ARG A 109 -3.55 37.02 8.28
N ASP A 110 -4.32 38.06 7.91
CA ASP A 110 -5.30 38.68 8.80
C ASP A 110 -6.44 37.74 9.14
N ARG A 111 -6.90 36.94 8.16
CA ARG A 111 -7.94 35.95 8.37
C ARG A 111 -7.54 34.87 9.37
N PHE A 112 -6.28 34.46 9.36
CA PHE A 112 -5.75 33.42 10.24
C PHE A 112 -4.94 33.96 11.43
N GLU A 113 -4.97 35.28 11.62
CA GLU A 113 -4.30 35.98 12.74
C GLU A 113 -2.80 35.60 12.85
N ILE A 114 -2.13 35.43 11.69
CA ILE A 114 -0.70 35.07 11.68
C ILE A 114 0.13 36.30 12.01
N PRO A 115 0.99 36.28 13.02
CA PRO A 115 1.71 37.47 13.52
C PRO A 115 2.94 37.80 12.64
N ILE A 116 2.70 38.18 11.37
CA ILE A 116 3.72 38.65 10.43
C ILE A 116 3.45 40.08 10.09
N ALA A 117 4.46 40.93 10.24
CA ALA A 117 4.36 42.37 9.93
C ALA A 117 4.22 42.65 8.41
N ASP A 118 3.59 43.74 8.06
CA ASP A 118 3.31 44.12 6.64
C ASP A 118 4.57 44.18 5.77
N ASP A 119 5.67 44.67 6.32
CA ASP A 119 6.95 44.80 5.62
C ASP A 119 7.65 43.45 5.37
N LYS A 120 7.17 42.36 5.99
CA LYS A 120 7.68 41.00 5.83
C LYS A 120 6.79 40.07 5.03
N ILE A 121 5.54 40.51 4.75
CA ILE A 121 4.54 39.60 4.17
C ILE A 121 4.93 39.12 2.76
N ALA A 122 5.60 39.98 1.97
CA ALA A 122 6.03 39.63 0.62
C ALA A 122 7.08 38.53 0.58
N ASP A 123 7.87 38.36 1.66
CA ASP A 123 8.89 37.33 1.80
C ASP A 123 8.27 35.98 2.18
N ALA A 124 6.99 35.96 2.56
CA ALA A 124 6.25 34.77 3.03
C ALA A 124 7.07 33.93 4.04
N PRO A 125 7.57 34.52 5.14
CA PRO A 125 8.45 33.82 6.06
C PRO A 125 7.70 32.70 6.77
N PHE A 126 8.43 31.63 7.14
CA PHE A 126 7.88 30.58 7.99
C PHE A 126 7.61 31.15 9.39
N TYR A 127 6.36 30.98 9.84
CA TYR A 127 5.99 31.29 11.20
C TYR A 127 6.10 30.04 12.08
N LYS A 128 6.74 30.17 13.21
CA LYS A 128 6.80 29.17 14.27
C LYS A 128 6.44 29.87 15.59
N PRO A 129 5.47 29.38 16.34
CA PRO A 129 5.18 29.90 17.68
C PRO A 129 6.41 29.79 18.60
N GLU A 130 6.46 30.65 19.63
CA GLU A 130 7.53 30.59 20.65
C GLU A 130 7.51 29.22 21.35
N GLU A 131 8.71 28.71 21.69
CA GLU A 131 8.85 27.35 22.28
C GLU A 131 8.11 27.17 23.60
N ASP A 132 7.88 28.24 24.34
CA ASP A 132 7.15 28.28 25.61
C ASP A 132 5.66 28.62 25.44
N SER A 133 5.16 28.78 24.22
CA SER A 133 3.74 28.99 23.97
C SER A 133 2.90 27.75 24.33
N GLU A 134 1.63 27.96 24.64
CA GLU A 134 0.71 26.85 24.98
C GLU A 134 0.60 25.84 23.85
N GLU A 135 0.57 26.30 22.60
CA GLU A 135 0.49 25.45 21.41
C GLU A 135 1.71 24.54 21.28
N MET A 136 2.91 25.10 21.49
CA MET A 136 4.15 24.32 21.40
C MET A 136 4.30 23.35 22.57
N GLN A 137 3.95 23.76 23.78
CA GLN A 137 3.92 22.87 24.93
C GLN A 137 2.95 21.69 24.72
N TYR A 138 1.73 21.97 24.21
CA TYR A 138 0.77 20.93 23.87
C TYR A 138 1.31 19.99 22.80
N LEU A 139 1.83 20.53 21.71
CA LEU A 139 2.41 19.76 20.60
C LEU A 139 3.52 18.82 21.10
N HIS A 140 4.47 19.36 21.87
CA HIS A 140 5.59 18.58 22.37
C HIS A 140 5.15 17.48 23.36
N ALA A 141 4.21 17.79 24.24
CA ALA A 141 3.67 16.82 25.17
C ALA A 141 2.97 15.65 24.44
N ARG A 142 2.11 15.97 23.48
CA ARG A 142 1.42 14.94 22.68
C ARG A 142 2.40 14.11 21.85
N ARG A 143 3.38 14.73 21.22
CA ARG A 143 4.40 14.01 20.44
C ARG A 143 5.24 13.08 21.30
N LYS A 144 5.61 13.52 22.50
CA LYS A 144 6.33 12.70 23.48
C LYS A 144 5.51 11.48 23.93
N GLU A 145 4.23 11.69 24.23
CA GLU A 145 3.30 10.62 24.61
C GLU A 145 3.15 9.56 23.48
N LEU A 146 3.15 10.00 22.23
CA LEU A 146 3.07 9.15 21.04
C LEU A 146 4.42 8.53 20.61
N GLY A 147 5.46 8.64 21.42
CA GLY A 147 6.76 8.04 21.16
C GLY A 147 7.72 8.88 20.31
N GLY A 148 7.43 10.15 20.07
CA GLY A 148 8.31 11.08 19.37
C GLY A 148 7.72 11.70 18.10
N TYR A 149 8.57 12.42 17.36
CA TYR A 149 8.15 13.10 16.14
C TYR A 149 8.13 12.16 14.93
N LEU A 150 7.12 12.30 14.09
CA LEU A 150 6.98 11.53 12.85
C LEU A 150 7.52 12.31 11.63
N PRO A 151 7.87 11.58 10.58
CA PRO A 151 8.26 10.18 10.58
C PRO A 151 9.76 10.03 10.79
N GLN A 152 10.16 9.24 11.75
CA GLN A 152 11.55 8.75 11.75
C GLN A 152 11.62 7.52 10.85
N ARG A 153 11.83 7.74 9.55
CA ARG A 153 12.06 6.64 8.62
C ARG A 153 13.51 6.22 8.68
N ARG A 154 13.74 4.95 8.94
CA ARG A 154 15.09 4.36 8.88
C ARG A 154 15.39 3.98 7.44
N THR A 155 16.63 4.18 7.03
CA THR A 155 17.13 3.73 5.72
C THR A 155 17.70 2.32 5.79
N GLU A 156 18.07 1.88 7.00
CA GLU A 156 18.61 0.57 7.27
C GLU A 156 17.82 -0.11 8.37
N GLY A 157 17.72 -1.44 8.30
CA GLY A 157 17.18 -2.29 9.33
C GLY A 157 18.25 -3.23 9.90
N ASP A 158 17.85 -4.19 10.72
CA ASP A 158 18.73 -5.25 11.16
C ASP A 158 19.24 -6.06 9.98
N LYS A 159 20.55 -6.24 9.87
CA LYS A 159 21.15 -7.15 8.89
C LYS A 159 20.84 -8.58 9.30
N LEU A 160 20.15 -9.29 8.43
CA LEU A 160 19.79 -10.68 8.69
C LEU A 160 20.93 -11.62 8.29
N GLN A 161 21.10 -12.68 9.06
CA GLN A 161 22.01 -13.75 8.70
C GLN A 161 21.31 -14.69 7.72
N ILE A 162 21.51 -14.45 6.43
CA ILE A 162 20.94 -15.26 5.35
C ILE A 162 21.67 -16.59 5.28
N PRO A 163 20.95 -17.74 5.09
CA PRO A 163 21.58 -19.03 4.89
C PRO A 163 22.50 -19.02 3.66
N GLU A 164 23.57 -19.79 3.72
CA GLU A 164 24.49 -19.97 2.60
C GLU A 164 23.78 -20.62 1.40
N LEU A 165 24.27 -20.40 0.19
CA LEU A 165 23.71 -20.96 -1.03
C LEU A 165 23.63 -22.51 -0.97
N SER A 166 24.51 -23.15 -0.25
CA SER A 166 24.51 -24.60 -0.02
C SER A 166 23.27 -25.14 0.71
N ALA A 167 22.51 -24.27 1.40
CA ALA A 167 21.22 -24.67 1.96
C ALA A 167 20.24 -25.15 0.88
N PHE A 168 20.46 -24.75 -0.36
CA PHE A 168 19.66 -25.09 -1.53
C PHE A 168 20.30 -26.18 -2.42
N ASP A 169 21.32 -26.91 -1.96
CA ASP A 169 22.10 -27.86 -2.75
C ASP A 169 21.24 -28.87 -3.55
N LYS A 170 20.15 -29.36 -2.94
CA LYS A 170 19.23 -30.28 -3.62
C LYS A 170 18.52 -29.64 -4.84
N LEU A 171 18.35 -28.32 -4.86
CA LEU A 171 17.77 -27.57 -5.97
C LEU A 171 18.85 -27.18 -6.98
N LEU A 172 20.08 -26.91 -6.49
CA LEU A 172 21.23 -26.55 -7.33
C LEU A 172 21.69 -27.72 -8.19
N GLN A 173 21.51 -28.97 -7.73
CA GLN A 173 21.82 -30.16 -8.51
C GLN A 173 20.82 -30.46 -9.62
N GLY A 174 19.70 -29.72 -9.65
CA GLY A 174 18.60 -29.96 -10.57
C GLY A 174 17.60 -31.02 -10.05
N SER A 175 16.67 -31.42 -10.89
CA SER A 175 15.59 -32.35 -10.55
C SER A 175 15.88 -33.79 -10.93
N GLY A 176 17.04 -34.08 -11.52
CA GLY A 176 17.38 -35.42 -12.07
C GLY A 176 16.41 -35.83 -13.18
N ASP A 177 15.83 -36.99 -13.10
CA ASP A 177 14.85 -37.51 -14.05
C ASP A 177 13.40 -37.00 -13.78
N ARG A 178 13.20 -36.21 -12.75
CA ARG A 178 11.86 -35.72 -12.38
C ARG A 178 11.55 -34.38 -13.04
N GLU A 179 10.43 -34.32 -13.72
CA GLU A 179 9.87 -33.08 -14.15
C GLU A 179 9.40 -32.28 -12.91
N MET A 180 9.67 -30.97 -12.90
CA MET A 180 9.34 -30.12 -11.77
C MET A 180 8.85 -28.74 -12.23
N ALA A 181 7.70 -28.31 -11.72
CA ALA A 181 7.21 -26.97 -11.94
C ALA A 181 7.95 -25.96 -11.07
N THR A 182 8.22 -24.76 -11.57
CA THR A 182 8.90 -23.69 -10.81
C THR A 182 8.11 -23.26 -9.60
N THR A 183 6.77 -23.36 -9.61
CA THR A 183 5.92 -23.16 -8.42
C THR A 183 6.26 -24.14 -7.30
N MET A 184 6.52 -25.40 -7.63
CA MET A 184 6.92 -26.41 -6.62
C MET A 184 8.35 -26.18 -6.12
N VAL A 185 9.23 -25.64 -6.96
CA VAL A 185 10.57 -25.19 -6.55
C VAL A 185 10.46 -24.05 -5.53
N PHE A 186 9.63 -23.06 -5.83
CA PHE A 186 9.36 -21.95 -4.91
C PHE A 186 8.87 -22.43 -3.54
N THR A 187 7.89 -23.33 -3.52
CA THR A 187 7.38 -23.92 -2.28
C THR A 187 8.48 -24.63 -1.48
N ARG A 188 9.37 -25.36 -2.15
CA ARG A 188 10.53 -26.00 -1.49
C ARG A 188 11.50 -24.99 -0.92
N ILE A 189 11.75 -23.89 -1.63
CA ILE A 189 12.58 -22.78 -1.12
C ILE A 189 11.94 -22.21 0.14
N LEU A 190 10.65 -21.89 0.12
CA LEU A 190 9.93 -21.41 1.31
C LEU A 190 10.05 -22.40 2.48
N GLN A 191 9.92 -23.70 2.23
CA GLN A 191 10.09 -24.74 3.27
C GLN A 191 11.51 -24.76 3.86
N ILE A 192 12.53 -24.45 3.08
CA ILE A 192 13.91 -24.33 3.57
C ILE A 192 14.03 -23.08 4.43
N LEU A 193 13.55 -21.92 3.94
CA LEU A 193 13.66 -20.65 4.64
C LEU A 193 12.87 -20.61 5.95
N THR A 194 11.66 -21.19 5.97
CA THR A 194 10.81 -21.26 7.18
C THR A 194 11.31 -22.28 8.22
N ARG A 195 12.36 -23.03 7.93
CA ARG A 195 13.08 -23.89 8.88
C ARG A 195 14.44 -23.34 9.30
N ASP A 196 14.93 -22.31 8.63
CA ASP A 196 16.19 -21.68 9.01
C ASP A 196 16.07 -20.97 10.35
N LYS A 197 16.95 -21.30 11.28
CA LYS A 197 16.89 -20.82 12.66
C LYS A 197 17.08 -19.30 12.82
N ASN A 198 17.69 -18.62 11.84
CA ASN A 198 18.00 -17.20 11.90
C ASN A 198 16.90 -16.33 11.29
N ILE A 199 16.19 -16.83 10.26
CA ILE A 199 15.25 -16.02 9.49
C ILE A 199 13.81 -16.57 9.44
N LYS A 200 13.55 -17.79 9.94
CA LYS A 200 12.22 -18.42 9.85
C LYS A 200 11.07 -17.53 10.32
N ASP A 201 11.27 -16.79 11.41
CA ASP A 201 10.26 -15.92 12.02
C ASP A 201 10.14 -14.56 11.29
N ARG A 202 10.91 -14.35 10.24
CA ARG A 202 10.89 -13.15 9.39
C ARG A 202 10.22 -13.40 8.04
N ILE A 203 10.00 -14.66 7.66
CA ILE A 203 9.37 -15.03 6.39
C ILE A 203 7.87 -14.80 6.48
N VAL A 204 7.34 -14.04 5.50
CA VAL A 204 5.90 -13.71 5.43
C VAL A 204 5.37 -14.14 4.06
N PRO A 205 4.84 -15.36 3.92
CA PRO A 205 4.11 -15.75 2.72
C PRO A 205 2.78 -15.02 2.66
N ILE A 206 2.49 -14.39 1.53
CA ILE A 206 1.27 -13.61 1.27
C ILE A 206 0.64 -14.14 0.00
N ILE A 207 -0.64 -14.48 0.06
CA ILE A 207 -1.41 -15.03 -1.05
C ILE A 207 -2.82 -14.46 -1.05
N PRO A 208 -3.46 -14.28 -2.22
CA PRO A 208 -4.85 -13.84 -2.26
C PRO A 208 -5.79 -14.88 -1.66
N ASP A 209 -5.82 -16.11 -2.22
CA ASP A 209 -6.70 -17.19 -1.75
C ASP A 209 -6.14 -18.59 -2.10
N GLU A 210 -5.49 -18.73 -3.15
CA GLU A 210 -5.19 -19.97 -3.87
C GLU A 210 -3.92 -20.68 -3.36
N ALA A 211 -3.73 -20.79 -2.04
CA ALA A 211 -2.54 -21.43 -1.45
C ALA A 211 -2.27 -22.83 -1.99
N ARG A 212 -3.32 -23.59 -2.29
CA ARG A 212 -3.22 -24.94 -2.88
C ARG A 212 -2.71 -24.90 -4.30
N THR A 213 -3.19 -23.98 -5.14
CA THR A 213 -2.70 -23.81 -6.50
C THR A 213 -1.20 -23.51 -6.53
N PHE A 214 -0.72 -22.75 -5.54
CA PHE A 214 0.72 -22.49 -5.38
C PHE A 214 1.48 -23.61 -4.64
N GLY A 215 0.85 -24.76 -4.38
CA GLY A 215 1.48 -25.91 -3.73
C GLY A 215 1.86 -25.69 -2.27
N MET A 216 1.26 -24.70 -1.61
CA MET A 216 1.59 -24.30 -0.24
C MET A 216 0.78 -25.06 0.82
N GLU A 217 -0.17 -25.89 0.44
CA GLU A 217 -1.05 -26.64 1.36
C GLU A 217 -0.28 -27.47 2.41
N GLY A 218 0.85 -28.05 2.02
CA GLY A 218 1.70 -28.79 2.94
C GLY A 218 2.34 -27.95 4.04
N MET A 219 2.29 -26.61 3.92
CA MET A 219 2.82 -25.68 4.90
C MET A 219 1.79 -25.27 5.97
N PHE A 220 0.49 -25.51 5.74
CA PHE A 220 -0.56 -25.14 6.71
C PHE A 220 -0.34 -25.77 8.09
N ARG A 221 0.12 -27.01 8.14
CA ARG A 221 0.40 -27.69 9.41
C ARG A 221 1.51 -27.00 10.20
N SER A 222 2.55 -26.55 9.54
CA SER A 222 3.75 -26.01 10.18
C SER A 222 3.67 -24.51 10.45
N LEU A 223 3.05 -23.76 9.55
CA LEU A 223 3.00 -22.30 9.63
C LEU A 223 1.63 -21.79 10.09
N GLY A 224 0.55 -22.44 9.67
CA GLY A 224 -0.81 -21.95 9.86
C GLY A 224 -1.13 -20.72 9.02
N ILE A 225 -2.41 -20.55 8.71
CA ILE A 225 -2.96 -19.32 8.11
C ILE A 225 -3.27 -18.38 9.27
N TYR A 226 -2.84 -17.13 9.16
CA TYR A 226 -3.12 -16.15 10.20
C TYR A 226 -4.61 -15.82 10.29
N SER A 227 -5.16 -15.91 11.49
CA SER A 227 -6.52 -15.44 11.81
C SER A 227 -6.52 -14.83 13.21
N PRO A 228 -6.94 -13.57 13.39
CA PRO A 228 -6.91 -12.89 14.69
C PRO A 228 -7.83 -13.56 15.73
N VAL A 229 -8.80 -14.32 15.28
CA VAL A 229 -9.75 -15.06 16.13
C VAL A 229 -9.41 -16.57 16.24
N GLY A 230 -8.49 -17.06 15.42
CA GLY A 230 -8.20 -18.47 15.26
C GLY A 230 -9.23 -19.19 14.38
N GLN A 231 -9.14 -20.51 14.31
CA GLN A 231 -10.05 -21.31 13.49
C GLN A 231 -11.40 -21.51 14.19
N LEU A 232 -12.48 -21.03 13.61
CA LEU A 232 -13.83 -21.08 14.16
C LEU A 232 -14.70 -22.20 13.59
N PHE A 233 -14.21 -22.95 12.61
CA PHE A 233 -14.92 -24.02 11.93
C PHE A 233 -14.00 -25.18 11.56
N VAL A 234 -14.59 -26.33 11.31
CA VAL A 234 -13.92 -27.46 10.71
C VAL A 234 -14.41 -27.56 9.27
N PRO A 235 -13.53 -27.62 8.26
CA PRO A 235 -13.96 -27.79 6.87
C PRO A 235 -14.79 -29.07 6.69
N GLU A 236 -15.87 -29.02 5.93
CA GLU A 236 -16.77 -30.16 5.69
C GLU A 236 -16.07 -31.33 4.98
N ASP A 237 -15.01 -31.02 4.23
CA ASP A 237 -14.18 -31.96 3.49
C ASP A 237 -12.84 -32.27 4.20
N SER A 238 -12.76 -32.02 5.49
CA SER A 238 -11.55 -32.20 6.30
C SER A 238 -10.97 -33.64 6.23
N ASP A 239 -11.83 -34.61 6.00
CA ASP A 239 -11.42 -36.03 5.85
C ASP A 239 -10.86 -36.36 4.46
N GLN A 240 -11.10 -35.51 3.48
CA GLN A 240 -10.75 -35.68 2.06
C GLN A 240 -9.59 -34.79 1.62
N LEU A 241 -9.40 -33.67 2.30
CA LEU A 241 -8.43 -32.66 1.93
C LEU A 241 -7.15 -32.73 2.75
N ALA A 242 -6.09 -32.16 2.20
CA ALA A 242 -4.91 -31.84 2.96
C ALA A 242 -5.27 -30.97 4.17
N PHE A 243 -4.47 -31.10 5.21
CA PHE A 243 -4.65 -30.43 6.48
C PHE A 243 -4.87 -28.91 6.29
N TYR A 244 -5.90 -28.36 6.93
CA TYR A 244 -6.20 -26.94 6.94
C TYR A 244 -6.12 -26.42 8.39
N LYS A 245 -5.44 -25.29 8.59
CA LYS A 245 -5.26 -24.71 9.92
C LYS A 245 -5.20 -23.19 9.86
N GLU A 246 -6.15 -22.55 10.52
CA GLU A 246 -6.06 -21.13 10.90
C GLU A 246 -5.57 -21.00 12.33
N ALA A 247 -4.72 -20.01 12.60
CA ALA A 247 -4.17 -19.79 13.94
C ALA A 247 -3.88 -18.32 14.18
N LYS A 248 -3.98 -17.89 15.46
CA LYS A 248 -3.67 -16.51 15.87
C LYS A 248 -2.19 -16.15 15.68
N ASP A 249 -1.34 -17.16 15.69
CA ASP A 249 0.09 -17.09 15.43
C ASP A 249 0.46 -17.64 14.05
N GLY A 250 -0.52 -17.76 13.15
CA GLY A 250 -0.31 -18.19 11.78
C GLY A 250 0.62 -17.26 11.03
N GLN A 251 1.47 -17.81 10.19
CA GLN A 251 2.51 -17.07 9.46
C GLN A 251 2.14 -16.79 8.00
N ILE A 252 1.19 -17.53 7.44
CA ILE A 252 0.70 -17.32 6.08
C ILE A 252 -0.43 -16.27 6.12
N LEU A 253 -0.29 -15.19 5.36
CA LEU A 253 -1.34 -14.22 5.16
C LEU A 253 -2.16 -14.60 3.93
N GLU A 254 -3.36 -15.11 4.13
CA GLU A 254 -4.33 -15.40 3.08
C GLU A 254 -5.39 -14.31 3.07
N GLU A 255 -5.26 -13.38 2.11
CA GLU A 255 -5.95 -12.08 2.13
C GLU A 255 -7.36 -12.13 1.51
N GLY A 256 -7.74 -13.26 0.92
CA GLY A 256 -8.90 -13.37 0.04
C GLY A 256 -8.57 -12.95 -1.40
N ILE A 257 -9.53 -13.11 -2.32
CA ILE A 257 -9.34 -12.77 -3.75
C ILE A 257 -9.33 -11.24 -3.91
N THR A 258 -8.27 -10.61 -3.43
CA THR A 258 -8.04 -9.16 -3.52
C THR A 258 -6.54 -8.88 -3.64
N GLU A 259 -6.09 -8.63 -4.85
CA GLU A 259 -4.69 -8.29 -5.10
C GLU A 259 -4.31 -6.95 -4.44
N ALA A 260 -5.24 -6.01 -4.32
CA ALA A 260 -5.00 -4.72 -3.66
C ALA A 260 -4.77 -4.89 -2.14
N GLY A 261 -5.51 -5.76 -1.48
CA GLY A 261 -5.28 -6.13 -0.06
C GLY A 261 -3.93 -6.82 0.12
N ALA A 262 -3.67 -7.84 -0.69
CA ALA A 262 -2.45 -8.63 -0.61
C ALA A 262 -1.18 -7.80 -0.86
N ILE A 263 -1.16 -6.91 -1.87
CA ILE A 263 -0.01 -6.04 -2.11
C ILE A 263 0.15 -4.98 -1.01
N SER A 264 -0.93 -4.54 -0.37
CA SER A 264 -0.85 -3.63 0.77
C SER A 264 -0.14 -4.30 1.96
N SER A 265 -0.47 -5.56 2.25
CA SER A 265 0.23 -6.38 3.24
C SER A 265 1.70 -6.63 2.84
N PHE A 266 1.97 -6.86 1.55
CA PHE A 266 3.34 -6.95 1.03
C PHE A 266 4.13 -5.67 1.31
N ILE A 267 3.60 -4.49 0.97
CA ILE A 267 4.26 -3.20 1.20
C ILE A 267 4.49 -2.98 2.70
N ALA A 268 3.50 -3.28 3.54
CA ALA A 268 3.62 -3.14 4.99
C ALA A 268 4.77 -4.00 5.55
N ALA A 269 4.85 -5.27 5.16
CA ALA A 269 5.93 -6.16 5.56
C ALA A 269 7.29 -5.73 4.96
N ALA A 270 7.30 -5.38 3.67
CA ALA A 270 8.51 -5.02 2.92
C ALA A 270 9.15 -3.70 3.39
N THR A 271 8.38 -2.82 4.05
CA THR A 271 8.84 -1.54 4.60
C THR A 271 8.93 -1.53 6.12
N SER A 272 8.65 -2.63 6.78
CA SER A 272 8.62 -2.74 8.25
C SER A 272 9.97 -2.40 8.90
N TYR A 273 11.08 -2.68 8.22
CA TYR A 273 12.42 -2.27 8.67
C TYR A 273 12.52 -0.75 8.85
N SER A 274 11.93 0.02 7.94
CA SER A 274 11.94 1.49 7.97
C SER A 274 10.99 2.06 9.00
N ASN A 275 9.78 1.53 9.08
CA ASN A 275 8.71 2.06 9.92
C ASN A 275 8.78 1.58 11.37
N HIS A 276 9.12 0.31 11.57
CA HIS A 276 9.06 -0.35 12.89
C HIS A 276 10.42 -0.84 13.40
N GLY A 277 11.48 -0.73 12.59
CA GLY A 277 12.80 -1.25 12.94
C GLY A 277 12.86 -2.79 12.95
N THR A 278 11.88 -3.45 12.36
CA THR A 278 11.80 -4.92 12.29
C THR A 278 11.88 -5.36 10.83
N THR A 279 12.94 -6.04 10.45
CA THR A 279 13.11 -6.52 9.07
C THR A 279 12.26 -7.77 8.85
N MET A 280 11.37 -7.74 7.86
CA MET A 280 10.58 -8.88 7.40
C MET A 280 10.90 -9.23 5.95
N ILE A 281 10.67 -10.48 5.57
CA ILE A 281 10.95 -11.03 4.25
C ILE A 281 9.64 -11.51 3.61
N PRO A 282 8.88 -10.63 2.97
CA PRO A 282 7.63 -11.01 2.34
C PRO A 282 7.85 -11.72 1.00
N PHE A 283 7.04 -12.75 0.77
CA PHE A 283 6.87 -13.45 -0.50
C PHE A 283 5.39 -13.36 -0.89
N TYR A 284 5.07 -12.49 -1.83
CA TYR A 284 3.71 -12.31 -2.31
C TYR A 284 3.50 -13.08 -3.61
N ALA A 285 2.72 -14.15 -3.56
CA ALA A 285 2.37 -14.97 -4.71
C ALA A 285 0.96 -14.59 -5.22
N PHE A 286 0.84 -14.41 -6.52
CA PHE A 286 -0.40 -14.03 -7.21
C PHE A 286 -0.39 -14.55 -8.64
N TYR A 287 -1.52 -14.53 -9.32
CA TYR A 287 -1.56 -14.82 -10.76
C TYR A 287 -0.94 -13.66 -11.55
N SER A 288 0.06 -13.96 -12.38
CA SER A 288 0.84 -12.93 -13.10
C SER A 288 -0.01 -12.01 -13.97
N MET A 289 -1.07 -12.55 -14.59
CA MET A 289 -2.03 -11.76 -15.38
C MET A 289 -2.87 -10.79 -14.56
N PHE A 290 -2.97 -10.99 -13.25
CA PHE A 290 -3.79 -10.15 -12.37
C PHE A 290 -2.95 -9.26 -11.44
N GLY A 291 -1.63 -9.25 -11.61
CA GLY A 291 -0.71 -8.45 -10.82
C GLY A 291 -0.67 -6.99 -11.26
N PHE A 292 0.31 -6.63 -12.08
CA PHE A 292 0.55 -5.23 -12.45
C PHE A 292 -0.66 -4.53 -13.08
N GLN A 293 -1.48 -5.24 -13.87
CA GLN A 293 -2.69 -4.68 -14.48
C GLN A 293 -3.72 -4.19 -13.47
N ARG A 294 -3.77 -4.81 -12.29
CA ARG A 294 -4.72 -4.44 -11.22
C ARG A 294 -4.11 -3.54 -10.16
N VAL A 295 -2.82 -3.69 -9.91
CA VAL A 295 -2.15 -3.05 -8.76
C VAL A 295 -0.84 -2.35 -9.15
N GLY A 296 -0.72 -1.89 -10.39
CA GLY A 296 0.48 -1.21 -10.90
C GLY A 296 0.89 0.00 -10.07
N ASP A 297 -0.06 0.82 -9.63
CA ASP A 297 0.20 1.96 -8.76
C ASP A 297 0.85 1.52 -7.43
N PHE A 298 0.43 0.39 -6.88
CA PHE A 298 1.06 -0.16 -5.68
C PHE A 298 2.45 -0.73 -5.96
N CYS A 299 2.70 -1.26 -7.16
CA CYS A 299 4.05 -1.68 -7.56
C CYS A 299 5.00 -0.48 -7.62
N TRP A 300 4.54 0.64 -8.19
CA TRP A 300 5.28 1.91 -8.15
C TRP A 300 5.48 2.40 -6.73
N ALA A 301 4.42 2.40 -5.91
CA ALA A 301 4.49 2.82 -4.51
C ALA A 301 5.49 1.94 -3.72
N ALA A 302 5.53 0.63 -3.96
CA ALA A 302 6.51 -0.27 -3.36
C ALA A 302 7.94 0.16 -3.71
N GLY A 303 8.18 0.54 -4.96
CA GLY A 303 9.47 1.08 -5.40
C GLY A 303 9.84 2.38 -4.69
N ASP A 304 8.94 3.36 -4.68
CA ASP A 304 9.13 4.66 -4.05
C ASP A 304 9.34 4.55 -2.52
N MET A 305 8.65 3.63 -1.89
CA MET A 305 8.75 3.37 -0.45
C MET A 305 9.95 2.51 -0.07
N ARG A 306 10.79 2.10 -1.05
CA ARG A 306 11.97 1.25 -0.84
C ARG A 306 11.61 -0.10 -0.21
N ALA A 307 10.53 -0.71 -0.70
CA ALA A 307 10.12 -2.05 -0.30
C ALA A 307 11.21 -3.07 -0.61
N ARG A 308 11.37 -4.07 0.26
CA ARG A 308 12.32 -5.19 0.11
C ARG A 308 11.54 -6.49 0.23
N GLY A 309 11.51 -7.28 -0.83
CA GLY A 309 10.74 -8.53 -0.84
C GLY A 309 10.62 -9.14 -2.22
N PHE A 310 9.86 -10.21 -2.30
CA PHE A 310 9.68 -11.00 -3.51
C PHE A 310 8.21 -11.03 -3.91
N MET A 311 7.95 -10.69 -5.16
CA MET A 311 6.65 -10.85 -5.81
C MET A 311 6.74 -12.01 -6.80
N LEU A 312 5.83 -12.97 -6.68
CA LEU A 312 5.81 -14.22 -7.46
C LEU A 312 4.59 -14.21 -8.38
N GLY A 313 4.80 -14.01 -9.68
CA GLY A 313 3.76 -14.07 -10.69
C GLY A 313 3.49 -15.53 -11.12
N GLY A 314 2.46 -16.14 -10.55
CA GLY A 314 2.08 -17.52 -10.80
C GLY A 314 1.35 -17.73 -12.11
N THR A 315 1.37 -18.98 -12.60
CA THR A 315 0.77 -19.43 -13.87
C THR A 315 1.27 -18.66 -15.11
N ALA A 316 2.50 -18.12 -15.02
CA ALA A 316 3.11 -17.31 -16.05
C ALA A 316 3.61 -18.15 -17.26
N GLY A 317 2.74 -18.97 -17.83
CA GLY A 317 3.07 -19.76 -19.03
C GLY A 317 2.75 -18.98 -20.29
N ARG A 318 3.70 -18.93 -21.22
CA ARG A 318 3.47 -18.38 -22.59
C ARG A 318 2.75 -19.35 -23.50
N THR A 319 2.68 -20.61 -23.09
CA THR A 319 1.99 -21.68 -23.80
C THR A 319 0.64 -21.92 -23.16
N THR A 320 -0.26 -22.55 -23.90
CA THR A 320 -1.57 -22.93 -23.40
C THR A 320 -1.47 -23.73 -22.11
N ILE A 321 -1.96 -23.18 -21.03
CA ILE A 321 -2.11 -23.87 -19.75
C ILE A 321 -3.47 -24.55 -19.80
N ASN A 322 -3.49 -25.87 -20.02
CA ASN A 322 -4.73 -26.62 -20.10
C ASN A 322 -5.53 -26.49 -18.79
N GLY A 323 -6.80 -26.11 -18.92
CA GLY A 323 -7.70 -25.93 -17.79
C GLY A 323 -7.76 -24.52 -17.21
N GLU A 324 -6.74 -23.69 -17.41
CA GLU A 324 -6.70 -22.32 -16.87
C GLU A 324 -7.33 -21.26 -17.82
N GLY A 325 -7.31 -21.54 -19.12
CA GLY A 325 -7.84 -20.63 -20.15
C GLY A 325 -6.94 -19.43 -20.47
N LEU A 326 -7.36 -18.65 -21.49
CA LEU A 326 -6.60 -17.53 -22.03
C LEU A 326 -6.31 -16.43 -21.00
N GLN A 327 -7.18 -16.22 -20.03
CA GLN A 327 -7.04 -15.18 -19.02
C GLN A 327 -5.83 -15.38 -18.08
N HIS A 328 -5.24 -16.57 -18.07
CA HIS A 328 -4.05 -16.87 -17.28
C HIS A 328 -2.75 -16.90 -18.11
N GLN A 329 -2.85 -16.77 -19.44
CA GLN A 329 -1.67 -16.78 -20.29
C GLN A 329 -0.95 -15.44 -20.21
N ASP A 330 0.27 -15.46 -19.73
CA ASP A 330 1.11 -14.28 -19.55
C ASP A 330 2.38 -14.36 -20.41
N GLY A 331 2.63 -13.31 -21.15
CA GLY A 331 3.86 -13.16 -21.95
C GLY A 331 4.44 -11.74 -21.83
N HIS A 332 3.86 -10.87 -21.00
CA HIS A 332 4.16 -9.43 -21.00
C HIS A 332 4.25 -8.79 -19.62
N SER A 333 4.01 -9.51 -18.52
CA SER A 333 4.10 -8.94 -17.17
C SER A 333 5.48 -8.39 -16.86
N HIS A 334 6.55 -9.02 -17.36
CA HIS A 334 7.92 -8.51 -17.21
C HIS A 334 8.12 -7.11 -17.78
N VAL A 335 7.54 -6.84 -18.97
CA VAL A 335 7.63 -5.51 -19.61
C VAL A 335 6.99 -4.43 -18.73
N MET A 336 5.91 -4.78 -18.02
CA MET A 336 5.26 -3.85 -17.11
C MET A 336 6.07 -3.62 -15.83
N PHE A 337 6.63 -4.66 -15.25
CA PHE A 337 7.49 -4.53 -14.07
C PHE A 337 8.83 -3.83 -14.36
N ASP A 338 9.35 -3.94 -15.58
CA ASP A 338 10.57 -3.22 -16.01
C ASP A 338 10.40 -1.69 -16.00
N CYS A 339 9.17 -1.18 -15.97
CA CYS A 339 8.92 0.25 -15.82
C CYS A 339 9.32 0.78 -14.43
N VAL A 340 9.38 -0.07 -13.41
CA VAL A 340 9.73 0.32 -12.04
C VAL A 340 11.25 0.22 -11.85
N PRO A 341 11.98 1.34 -11.64
CA PRO A 341 13.45 1.38 -11.75
C PRO A 341 14.20 0.48 -10.78
N ASN A 342 13.64 0.19 -9.62
CA ASN A 342 14.24 -0.64 -8.58
C ASN A 342 13.55 -2.01 -8.42
N CYS A 343 12.72 -2.41 -9.37
CA CYS A 343 12.22 -3.78 -9.49
C CYS A 343 13.17 -4.60 -10.35
N LYS A 344 13.55 -5.79 -9.88
CA LYS A 344 14.34 -6.75 -10.65
C LYS A 344 13.44 -7.90 -11.08
N ALA A 345 13.22 -8.04 -12.39
CA ALA A 345 12.33 -9.03 -12.96
C ALA A 345 13.10 -10.24 -13.51
N TYR A 346 12.65 -11.46 -13.18
CA TYR A 346 13.26 -12.73 -13.59
C TYR A 346 12.23 -13.76 -14.02
N ASP A 347 12.59 -14.57 -15.02
CA ASP A 347 11.77 -15.69 -15.54
C ASP A 347 12.58 -17.00 -15.51
N PRO A 348 12.76 -17.61 -14.33
CA PRO A 348 13.53 -18.85 -14.22
C PRO A 348 12.78 -20.05 -14.77
N THR A 349 13.51 -20.90 -15.49
CA THR A 349 13.01 -22.16 -16.00
C THR A 349 13.37 -23.34 -15.09
N PHE A 350 14.56 -23.31 -14.50
CA PHE A 350 15.12 -24.43 -13.75
C PHE A 350 15.22 -24.18 -12.24
N SER A 351 15.22 -25.27 -11.48
CA SER A 351 15.29 -25.20 -10.01
C SER A 351 16.51 -24.46 -9.48
N TYR A 352 17.66 -24.65 -10.09
CA TYR A 352 18.90 -23.99 -9.70
C TYR A 352 18.88 -22.48 -9.99
N GLU A 353 18.26 -22.06 -11.09
CA GLU A 353 18.09 -20.63 -11.40
C GLU A 353 17.25 -19.96 -10.33
N MET A 354 16.09 -20.51 -9.99
CA MET A 354 15.22 -20.01 -8.94
C MET A 354 15.96 -19.91 -7.59
N ALA A 355 16.71 -20.96 -7.22
CA ALA A 355 17.46 -20.98 -5.97
C ALA A 355 18.52 -19.87 -5.92
N VAL A 356 19.26 -19.68 -7.00
CA VAL A 356 20.29 -18.63 -7.11
C VAL A 356 19.65 -17.23 -7.09
N ILE A 357 18.57 -17.02 -7.83
CA ILE A 357 17.88 -15.71 -7.89
C ILE A 357 17.34 -15.31 -6.51
N ILE A 358 16.62 -16.24 -5.84
CA ILE A 358 16.07 -15.95 -4.51
C ILE A 358 17.19 -15.77 -3.48
N HIS A 359 18.21 -16.62 -3.47
CA HIS A 359 19.35 -16.45 -2.59
C HIS A 359 20.05 -15.10 -2.80
N ARG A 360 20.32 -14.72 -4.07
CA ARG A 360 20.92 -13.42 -4.37
C ARG A 360 20.04 -12.26 -3.90
N GLY A 361 18.73 -12.35 -4.10
CA GLY A 361 17.77 -11.35 -3.62
C GLY A 361 17.79 -11.22 -2.09
N LEU A 362 17.84 -12.34 -1.37
CA LEU A 362 17.96 -12.32 0.09
C LEU A 362 19.24 -11.61 0.55
N VAL A 363 20.39 -11.92 -0.05
CA VAL A 363 21.67 -11.25 0.24
C VAL A 363 21.59 -9.77 -0.07
N GLU A 364 21.11 -9.41 -1.26
CA GLU A 364 21.07 -8.03 -1.72
C GLU A 364 20.17 -7.15 -0.86
N MET A 365 18.96 -7.62 -0.53
CA MET A 365 17.98 -6.84 0.21
C MET A 365 18.24 -6.82 1.72
N TYR A 366 18.74 -7.91 2.30
CA TYR A 366 18.75 -8.08 3.76
C TYR A 366 20.16 -8.15 4.39
N GLN A 367 21.22 -8.36 3.62
CA GLN A 367 22.59 -8.21 4.07
C GLN A 367 23.25 -6.92 3.53
N GLU A 368 23.15 -6.71 2.21
CA GLU A 368 23.66 -5.51 1.55
C GLU A 368 22.74 -4.29 1.72
N GLN A 369 21.51 -4.51 2.11
CA GLN A 369 20.46 -3.52 2.38
C GLN A 369 20.15 -2.59 1.19
N ARG A 370 20.18 -3.13 -0.01
CA ARG A 370 19.85 -2.38 -1.22
C ARG A 370 18.34 -2.19 -1.35
N ASP A 371 17.94 -1.02 -1.82
CA ASP A 371 16.56 -0.62 -2.02
C ASP A 371 16.03 -1.14 -3.36
N VAL A 372 15.85 -2.45 -3.43
CA VAL A 372 15.28 -3.17 -4.57
C VAL A 372 14.26 -4.18 -4.09
N TYR A 373 13.32 -4.55 -4.96
CA TYR A 373 12.47 -5.72 -4.77
C TYR A 373 12.48 -6.58 -6.03
N TYR A 374 12.06 -7.83 -5.90
CA TYR A 374 12.15 -8.80 -6.98
C TYR A 374 10.75 -9.18 -7.47
N TYR A 375 10.60 -9.26 -8.80
CA TYR A 375 9.48 -9.89 -9.46
C TYR A 375 9.97 -11.15 -10.17
N ILE A 376 9.38 -12.31 -9.85
CA ILE A 376 9.80 -13.60 -10.39
C ILE A 376 8.57 -14.32 -10.92
N THR A 377 8.56 -14.69 -12.18
CA THR A 377 7.49 -15.53 -12.72
C THR A 377 7.70 -17.00 -12.34
N ILE A 378 6.59 -17.65 -12.01
CA ILE A 378 6.53 -19.07 -11.70
C ILE A 378 5.42 -19.76 -12.49
N CYS A 379 5.64 -21.01 -12.88
CA CYS A 379 4.73 -21.76 -13.74
C CYS A 379 4.32 -23.08 -13.06
N LEU A 380 3.08 -23.50 -13.29
CA LEU A 380 2.57 -24.82 -12.88
C LEU A 380 2.94 -25.95 -13.88
N LEU A 381 3.37 -25.59 -15.08
CA LEU A 381 3.81 -26.58 -16.05
C LEU A 381 5.07 -27.28 -15.57
N TYR A 382 5.05 -28.59 -15.68
CA TYR A 382 6.24 -29.41 -15.43
C TYR A 382 7.21 -29.20 -16.58
N THR A 383 8.33 -28.57 -16.30
CA THR A 383 9.40 -28.39 -17.27
C THR A 383 10.35 -29.58 -17.22
N SER A 384 10.94 -29.90 -18.36
CA SER A 384 11.98 -30.93 -18.45
C SER A 384 13.13 -30.67 -17.47
N PRO A 385 13.76 -31.72 -16.93
CA PRO A 385 14.51 -31.65 -15.71
C PRO A 385 15.82 -30.90 -15.74
N SER A 386 16.49 -30.67 -16.84
CA SER A 386 17.78 -29.95 -16.82
C SER A 386 18.27 -29.69 -18.26
N PRO A 387 18.98 -28.57 -18.52
CA PRO A 387 19.66 -28.39 -19.81
C PRO A 387 20.69 -29.50 -20.10
N ARG A 388 21.06 -30.27 -19.07
CA ARG A 388 21.94 -31.45 -19.24
C ARG A 388 21.16 -32.70 -19.63
N ASP A 389 19.82 -32.67 -19.60
CA ASP A 389 19.00 -33.81 -20.04
C ASP A 389 18.92 -33.81 -21.57
N LYS A 390 19.35 -34.92 -22.18
CA LYS A 390 19.37 -35.11 -23.64
C LYS A 390 18.00 -35.03 -24.30
N ARG A 391 16.90 -35.06 -23.54
CA ARG A 391 15.53 -34.90 -24.03
C ARG A 391 15.14 -33.44 -24.32
N GLN A 392 15.79 -32.48 -23.73
CA GLN A 392 15.55 -31.06 -23.99
C GLN A 392 16.02 -30.58 -25.38
N SER A 393 16.96 -31.29 -26.00
CA SER A 393 17.44 -30.98 -27.33
C SER A 393 16.42 -31.21 -28.45
N ARG A 394 15.20 -31.67 -28.11
CA ARG A 394 14.12 -31.99 -29.06
C ARG A 394 12.90 -31.07 -28.99
N MET A 395 12.98 -29.96 -28.29
CA MET A 395 11.91 -28.95 -28.43
C MET A 395 11.97 -28.34 -29.83
N PRO A 396 10.84 -28.26 -30.53
CA PRO A 396 10.83 -27.63 -31.85
C PRO A 396 11.27 -26.19 -31.71
N SER A 397 12.18 -25.75 -32.54
CA SER A 397 12.65 -24.35 -32.63
C SER A 397 11.60 -23.39 -33.21
N SER A 398 10.32 -23.74 -33.13
CA SER A 398 9.20 -22.95 -33.65
C SER A 398 8.00 -23.11 -32.72
N ALA A 399 7.90 -22.23 -31.77
CA ALA A 399 6.64 -21.81 -31.21
C ALA A 399 6.75 -20.31 -30.93
#